data_8d2f80aa7f24955c75f149b4767b3e99
#
_entry.id   8d2f80aa7f24955c75f149b4767b3e99
#
_cell.length_a   1.000
_cell.length_b   1.000
_cell.length_c   1.000
_cell.angle_alpha   90.00
_cell.angle_beta   90.00
_cell.angle_gamma   90.00
#
_symmetry.space_group_name_H-M   'P 1'
#
loop_
_entity.id
_entity.type
_entity.pdbx_description
1 polymer ?
#
loop_
_entity_poly.entity_id
_entity_poly.type
_entity_poly.pdbx_seq_one_letter_code
_entity_poly.pdbx_strand_id
1 'polypeptide(L)'
;MSALARAVGISRQALYLHFPDRTQLMLALVAHVDEKEQLQAGIAAVTHAADAAGAIRAWAHMQTWHNPKIAALARALDETWHADPSASAARADRMADRMRGAVSIIERLRAEGRLDPTWTPAEAAVLLGELTSFHVWDDLVNDAQIPPDRYIEIITAAALSALGAPVSRVT
;
A
#
# COMPACT_ATOMS: atom_id res chain seq x y z
N MET A 1 -11.12 -8.54 22.61
CA MET A 1 -11.62 -9.92 22.52
C MET A 1 -13.01 -10.12 23.22
N SER A 2 -13.18 -9.81 24.51
CA SER A 2 -14.46 -10.07 25.21
C SER A 2 -15.67 -9.27 24.68
N ALA A 3 -15.49 -8.00 24.32
CA ALA A 3 -16.56 -7.18 23.73
C ALA A 3 -16.94 -7.70 22.32
N LEU A 4 -15.94 -8.13 21.53
CA LEU A 4 -16.17 -8.72 20.21
C LEU A 4 -16.94 -10.05 20.30
N ALA A 5 -16.50 -10.98 21.16
CA ALA A 5 -17.20 -12.25 21.38
C ALA A 5 -18.68 -12.03 21.71
N ARG A 6 -18.96 -11.05 22.59
CA ARG A 6 -20.33 -10.66 22.94
C ARG A 6 -21.10 -10.10 21.73
N ALA A 7 -20.48 -9.24 20.93
CA ALA A 7 -21.12 -8.62 19.77
C ALA A 7 -21.52 -9.63 18.68
N VAL A 8 -20.71 -10.68 18.50
CA VAL A 8 -20.98 -11.75 17.49
C VAL A 8 -21.70 -12.97 18.07
N GLY A 9 -22.07 -12.95 19.37
CA GLY A 9 -22.88 -14.01 19.99
C GLY A 9 -22.13 -15.33 20.25
N ILE A 10 -20.79 -15.31 20.35
CA ILE A 10 -20.00 -16.52 20.65
C ILE A 10 -19.30 -16.40 22.00
N SER A 11 -18.84 -17.53 22.55
CA SER A 11 -18.04 -17.51 23.78
C SER A 11 -16.64 -16.92 23.53
N ARG A 12 -16.06 -16.30 24.56
CA ARG A 12 -14.67 -15.83 24.51
C ARG A 12 -13.70 -16.99 24.18
N GLN A 13 -13.97 -18.19 24.73
CA GLN A 13 -13.16 -19.37 24.49
C GLN A 13 -13.22 -19.79 23.01
N ALA A 14 -14.40 -19.79 22.40
CA ALA A 14 -14.55 -20.07 20.97
C ALA A 14 -13.77 -19.08 20.11
N LEU A 15 -13.79 -17.78 20.44
CA LEU A 15 -13.00 -16.78 19.73
C LEU A 15 -11.49 -17.05 19.82
N TYR A 16 -10.98 -17.43 21.00
CA TYR A 16 -9.56 -17.75 21.18
C TYR A 16 -9.12 -19.06 20.53
N LEU A 17 -10.04 -20.00 20.25
CA LEU A 17 -9.72 -21.18 19.45
C LEU A 17 -9.40 -20.86 17.99
N HIS A 18 -10.01 -19.79 17.43
CA HIS A 18 -9.78 -19.34 16.06
C HIS A 18 -8.66 -18.30 15.97
N PHE A 19 -8.57 -17.41 16.94
CA PHE A 19 -7.61 -16.29 16.96
C PHE A 19 -6.92 -16.24 18.32
N PRO A 20 -5.69 -16.78 18.41
CA PRO A 20 -4.95 -16.88 19.69
C PRO A 20 -4.77 -15.52 20.40
N ASP A 21 -4.70 -14.45 19.63
CA ASP A 21 -4.55 -13.09 20.13
C ASP A 21 -5.27 -12.06 19.26
N ARG A 22 -5.21 -10.79 19.68
CA ARG A 22 -5.84 -9.67 18.96
C ARG A 22 -5.16 -9.41 17.61
N THR A 23 -3.86 -9.59 17.54
CA THR A 23 -3.08 -9.34 16.32
C THR A 23 -3.46 -10.33 15.22
N GLN A 24 -3.54 -11.63 15.54
CA GLN A 24 -3.98 -12.66 14.59
C GLN A 24 -5.40 -12.39 14.06
N LEU A 25 -6.29 -11.91 14.91
CA LEU A 25 -7.63 -11.49 14.46
C LEU A 25 -7.55 -10.29 13.51
N MET A 26 -6.75 -9.27 13.83
CA MET A 26 -6.60 -8.10 12.96
C MET A 26 -6.00 -8.47 11.60
N LEU A 27 -5.01 -9.36 11.57
CA LEU A 27 -4.42 -9.87 10.34
C LEU A 27 -5.43 -10.64 9.48
N ALA A 28 -6.23 -11.51 10.11
CA ALA A 28 -7.29 -12.23 9.41
C ALA A 28 -8.37 -11.28 8.86
N LEU A 29 -8.70 -10.21 9.56
CA LEU A 29 -9.63 -9.19 9.07
C LEU A 29 -9.07 -8.45 7.86
N VAL A 30 -7.79 -8.09 7.86
CA VAL A 30 -7.14 -7.46 6.70
C VAL A 30 -7.17 -8.40 5.50
N ALA A 31 -6.75 -9.67 5.67
CA ALA A 31 -6.77 -10.65 4.60
C ALA A 31 -8.18 -10.84 4.03
N HIS A 32 -9.20 -10.86 4.90
CA HIS A 32 -10.59 -10.97 4.46
C HIS A 32 -11.08 -9.75 3.65
N VAL A 33 -10.65 -8.54 4.02
CA VAL A 33 -10.93 -7.33 3.24
C VAL A 33 -10.22 -7.40 1.88
N ASP A 34 -8.96 -7.81 1.85
CA ASP A 34 -8.17 -7.96 0.63
C ASP A 34 -8.85 -8.91 -0.37
N GLU A 35 -9.36 -10.04 0.11
CA GLU A 35 -10.10 -11.01 -0.73
C GLU A 35 -11.43 -10.45 -1.25
N LYS A 36 -12.23 -9.85 -0.37
CA LYS A 36 -13.57 -9.35 -0.73
C LYS A 36 -13.55 -8.16 -1.67
N GLU A 37 -12.56 -7.30 -1.53
CA GLU A 37 -12.55 -5.97 -2.15
C GLU A 37 -11.80 -5.92 -3.47
N GLN A 38 -11.60 -7.07 -4.11
CA GLN A 38 -11.01 -7.15 -5.46
C GLN A 38 -9.59 -6.52 -5.53
N LEU A 39 -8.80 -6.63 -4.44
CA LEU A 39 -7.42 -6.16 -4.44
C LEU A 39 -6.63 -6.71 -5.63
N GLN A 40 -6.91 -7.96 -6.03
CA GLN A 40 -6.31 -8.59 -7.20
C GLN A 40 -6.61 -7.85 -8.51
N ALA A 41 -7.82 -7.28 -8.65
CA ALA A 41 -8.17 -6.46 -9.82
C ALA A 41 -7.37 -5.15 -9.84
N GLY A 42 -7.15 -4.54 -8.68
CA GLY A 42 -6.28 -3.36 -8.55
C GLY A 42 -4.83 -3.67 -8.91
N ILE A 43 -4.28 -4.78 -8.41
CA ILE A 43 -2.94 -5.26 -8.75
C ILE A 43 -2.84 -5.55 -10.26
N ALA A 44 -3.86 -6.19 -10.85
CA ALA A 44 -3.91 -6.45 -12.27
C ALA A 44 -3.91 -5.15 -13.09
N ALA A 45 -4.63 -4.10 -12.66
CA ALA A 45 -4.63 -2.80 -13.32
C ALA A 45 -3.24 -2.15 -13.31
N VAL A 46 -2.48 -2.28 -12.21
CA VAL A 46 -1.08 -1.83 -12.14
C VAL A 46 -0.20 -2.63 -13.11
N THR A 47 -0.34 -3.96 -13.10
CA THR A 47 0.48 -4.87 -13.91
C THR A 47 0.24 -4.68 -15.41
N HIS A 48 -1.01 -4.48 -15.83
CA HIS A 48 -1.40 -4.36 -17.25
C HIS A 48 -1.51 -2.92 -17.75
N ALA A 49 -1.09 -1.93 -16.93
CA ALA A 49 -1.06 -0.54 -17.38
C ALA A 49 -0.23 -0.38 -18.66
N ALA A 50 -0.54 0.59 -19.52
CA ALA A 50 0.13 0.77 -20.80
C ALA A 50 1.62 1.13 -20.66
N ASP A 51 1.97 1.90 -19.63
CA ASP A 51 3.32 2.36 -19.34
C ASP A 51 3.55 2.50 -17.81
N ALA A 52 4.78 2.83 -17.41
CA ALA A 52 5.13 3.01 -16.01
C ALA A 52 4.32 4.15 -15.34
N ALA A 53 4.03 5.23 -16.06
CA ALA A 53 3.21 6.33 -15.55
C ALA A 53 1.77 5.87 -15.27
N GLY A 54 1.19 5.10 -16.17
CA GLY A 54 -0.11 4.45 -15.99
C GLY A 54 -0.11 3.49 -14.81
N ALA A 55 0.98 2.73 -14.60
CA ALA A 55 1.12 1.82 -13.46
C ALA A 55 1.16 2.57 -12.11
N ILE A 56 1.91 3.68 -12.02
CA ILE A 56 1.94 4.55 -10.84
C ILE A 56 0.54 5.12 -10.56
N ARG A 57 -0.14 5.61 -11.59
CA ARG A 57 -1.50 6.14 -11.49
C ARG A 57 -2.49 5.07 -11.02
N ALA A 58 -2.42 3.87 -11.59
CA ALA A 58 -3.28 2.75 -11.20
C ALA A 58 -3.04 2.33 -9.75
N TRP A 59 -1.79 2.37 -9.28
CA TRP A 59 -1.47 2.09 -7.89
C TRP A 59 -2.08 3.16 -6.96
N ALA A 60 -1.85 4.44 -7.23
CA ALA A 60 -2.46 5.52 -6.46
C ALA A 60 -4.00 5.43 -6.45
N HIS A 61 -4.61 5.11 -7.59
CA HIS A 61 -6.05 4.88 -7.67
C HIS A 61 -6.49 3.69 -6.79
N MET A 62 -5.79 2.56 -6.84
CA MET A 62 -6.09 1.40 -5.98
C MET A 62 -6.10 1.80 -4.50
N GLN A 63 -5.17 2.63 -4.06
CA GLN A 63 -5.09 3.08 -2.66
C GLN A 63 -6.32 3.91 -2.25
N THR A 64 -6.94 4.66 -3.14
CA THR A 64 -8.10 5.52 -2.79
C THR A 64 -9.34 4.73 -2.38
N TRP A 65 -9.51 3.51 -2.85
CA TRP A 65 -10.65 2.67 -2.48
C TRP A 65 -10.28 1.52 -1.53
N HIS A 66 -9.03 1.08 -1.52
CA HIS A 66 -8.57 0.00 -0.65
C HIS A 66 -8.20 0.51 0.76
N ASN A 67 -7.37 1.54 0.85
CA ASN A 67 -6.86 2.03 2.13
C ASN A 67 -7.95 2.47 3.12
N PRO A 68 -9.04 3.14 2.72
CA PRO A 68 -10.12 3.50 3.65
C PRO A 68 -10.69 2.30 4.42
N LYS A 69 -10.74 1.13 3.78
CA LYS A 69 -11.31 -0.10 4.34
C LYS A 69 -10.43 -0.76 5.38
N ILE A 70 -9.12 -0.59 5.25
CA ILE A 70 -8.13 -1.17 6.17
C ILE A 70 -7.55 -0.14 7.15
N ALA A 71 -7.85 1.15 7.02
CA ALA A 71 -7.17 2.22 7.74
C ALA A 71 -7.18 2.04 9.27
N ALA A 72 -8.33 1.72 9.85
CA ALA A 72 -8.41 1.47 11.30
C ALA A 72 -7.58 0.27 11.75
N LEU A 73 -7.52 -0.79 10.93
CA LEU A 73 -6.72 -1.97 11.22
C LEU A 73 -5.23 -1.70 11.02
N ALA A 74 -4.87 -0.97 9.96
CA ALA A 74 -3.48 -0.61 9.67
C ALA A 74 -2.89 0.25 10.80
N ARG A 75 -3.60 1.28 11.25
CA ARG A 75 -3.18 2.11 12.39
C ARG A 75 -3.03 1.30 13.68
N ALA A 76 -4.00 0.42 13.99
CA ALA A 76 -3.93 -0.42 15.19
C ALA A 76 -2.78 -1.43 15.14
N LEU A 77 -2.39 -1.92 13.96
CA LEU A 77 -1.21 -2.78 13.79
C LEU A 77 0.08 -1.97 13.93
N ASP A 78 0.12 -0.75 13.40
CA ASP A 78 1.28 0.15 13.53
C ASP A 78 1.58 0.54 14.98
N GLU A 79 0.56 0.67 15.84
CA GLU A 79 0.76 0.89 17.27
C GLU A 79 1.41 -0.29 17.99
N THR A 80 1.27 -1.50 17.47
CA THR A 80 1.66 -2.74 18.17
C THR A 80 2.88 -3.45 17.60
N TRP A 81 3.31 -3.11 16.38
CA TRP A 81 4.33 -3.89 15.67
C TRP A 81 5.69 -3.97 16.37
N HIS A 82 6.06 -2.96 17.17
CA HIS A 82 7.32 -2.98 17.94
C HIS A 82 7.31 -3.98 19.09
N ALA A 83 6.14 -4.28 19.65
CA ALA A 83 5.97 -5.12 20.83
C ALA A 83 5.40 -6.52 20.51
N ASP A 84 4.87 -6.74 19.33
CA ASP A 84 4.20 -7.98 18.93
C ASP A 84 4.91 -8.61 17.70
N PRO A 85 5.53 -9.80 17.87
CA PRO A 85 6.23 -10.49 16.79
C PRO A 85 5.33 -10.80 15.58
N SER A 86 4.04 -11.12 15.79
CA SER A 86 3.11 -11.40 14.70
C SER A 86 2.79 -10.14 13.90
N ALA A 87 2.61 -9.00 14.58
CA ALA A 87 2.41 -7.70 13.92
C ALA A 87 3.68 -7.28 13.15
N SER A 88 4.86 -7.50 13.74
CA SER A 88 6.15 -7.24 13.08
C SER A 88 6.32 -8.08 11.80
N ALA A 89 6.04 -9.38 11.85
CA ALA A 89 6.12 -10.27 10.70
C ALA A 89 5.15 -9.84 9.59
N ALA A 90 3.91 -9.55 9.92
CA ALA A 90 2.90 -9.10 8.96
C ALA A 90 3.26 -7.76 8.32
N ARG A 91 3.84 -6.83 9.09
CA ARG A 91 4.38 -5.59 8.54
C ARG A 91 5.50 -5.86 7.55
N ALA A 92 6.45 -6.76 7.89
CA ALA A 92 7.55 -7.12 7.00
C ALA A 92 7.04 -7.72 5.68
N ASP A 93 6.06 -8.61 5.73
CA ASP A 93 5.46 -9.19 4.53
C ASP A 93 4.79 -8.13 3.64
N ARG A 94 4.01 -7.22 4.23
CA ARG A 94 3.38 -6.12 3.49
C ARG A 94 4.40 -5.16 2.88
N MET A 95 5.48 -4.87 3.60
CA MET A 95 6.59 -4.06 3.07
C MET A 95 7.26 -4.77 1.89
N ALA A 96 7.48 -6.09 1.99
CA ALA A 96 8.05 -6.88 0.90
C ALA A 96 7.14 -6.89 -0.33
N ASP A 97 5.82 -7.04 -0.16
CA ASP A 97 4.84 -6.99 -1.25
C ASP A 97 4.85 -5.63 -1.94
N ARG A 98 4.82 -4.55 -1.17
CA ARG A 98 4.89 -3.18 -1.68
C ARG A 98 6.19 -2.96 -2.46
N MET A 99 7.32 -3.42 -1.91
CA MET A 99 8.61 -3.30 -2.57
C MET A 99 8.68 -4.10 -3.88
N ARG A 100 8.09 -5.31 -3.93
CA ARG A 100 8.01 -6.07 -5.20
C ARG A 100 7.23 -5.30 -6.27
N GLY A 101 6.12 -4.66 -5.90
CA GLY A 101 5.36 -3.81 -6.80
C GLY A 101 6.14 -2.59 -7.27
N ALA A 102 6.83 -1.89 -6.36
CA ALA A 102 7.67 -0.74 -6.69
C ALA A 102 8.81 -1.11 -7.64
N VAL A 103 9.53 -2.20 -7.35
CA VAL A 103 10.59 -2.73 -8.24
C VAL A 103 10.06 -3.01 -9.64
N SER A 104 8.92 -3.65 -9.77
CA SER A 104 8.30 -3.94 -11.07
C SER A 104 8.02 -2.68 -11.89
N ILE A 105 7.52 -1.62 -11.25
CA ILE A 105 7.25 -0.33 -11.91
C ILE A 105 8.55 0.37 -12.30
N ILE A 106 9.56 0.36 -11.43
CA ILE A 106 10.87 0.99 -11.72
C ILE A 106 11.59 0.28 -12.86
N GLU A 107 11.59 -1.05 -12.88
CA GLU A 107 12.16 -1.80 -14.01
C GLU A 107 11.47 -1.47 -15.33
N ARG A 108 10.17 -1.22 -15.29
CA ARG A 108 9.40 -0.77 -16.43
C ARG A 108 9.80 0.65 -16.86
N LEU A 109 9.92 1.59 -15.89
CA LEU A 109 10.36 2.96 -16.15
C LEU A 109 11.78 2.97 -16.78
N ARG A 110 12.66 2.08 -16.31
CA ARG A 110 14.00 1.87 -16.85
C ARG A 110 13.95 1.30 -18.27
N ALA A 111 13.14 0.29 -18.52
CA ALA A 111 12.96 -0.31 -19.84
C ALA A 111 12.39 0.67 -20.88
N GLU A 112 11.57 1.62 -20.45
CA GLU A 112 11.06 2.73 -21.26
C GLU A 112 12.11 3.84 -21.50
N GLY A 113 13.31 3.73 -20.90
CA GLY A 113 14.35 4.75 -20.99
C GLY A 113 14.00 6.06 -20.26
N ARG A 114 13.09 6.00 -19.31
CA ARG A 114 12.53 7.17 -18.60
C ARG A 114 13.00 7.29 -17.15
N LEU A 115 13.72 6.32 -16.61
CA LEU A 115 14.32 6.44 -15.29
C LEU A 115 15.51 7.41 -15.35
N ASP A 116 15.54 8.39 -14.45
CA ASP A 116 16.66 9.31 -14.33
C ASP A 116 17.94 8.52 -13.97
N PRO A 117 19.02 8.67 -14.72
CA PRO A 117 20.26 7.91 -14.52
C PRO A 117 20.97 8.22 -13.19
N THR A 118 20.57 9.25 -12.45
CA THR A 118 21.06 9.53 -11.09
C THR A 118 20.58 8.50 -10.07
N TRP A 119 19.50 7.76 -10.36
CA TRP A 119 18.96 6.74 -9.49
C TRP A 119 19.45 5.35 -9.87
N THR A 120 19.90 4.58 -8.89
CA THR A 120 19.90 3.12 -9.04
C THR A 120 18.46 2.60 -9.00
N PRO A 121 18.12 1.51 -9.70
CA PRO A 121 16.76 0.94 -9.64
C PRO A 121 16.31 0.60 -8.22
N ALA A 122 17.24 0.20 -7.34
CA ALA A 122 16.93 -0.11 -5.95
C ALA A 122 16.52 1.14 -5.15
N GLU A 123 17.26 2.24 -5.27
CA GLU A 123 16.94 3.51 -4.61
C GLU A 123 15.61 4.09 -5.13
N ALA A 124 15.40 4.06 -6.44
CA ALA A 124 14.16 4.48 -7.06
C ALA A 124 12.95 3.68 -6.56
N ALA A 125 13.09 2.35 -6.41
CA ALA A 125 12.05 1.49 -5.87
C ALA A 125 11.73 1.82 -4.41
N VAL A 126 12.74 2.11 -3.58
CA VAL A 126 12.54 2.55 -2.19
C VAL A 126 11.75 3.86 -2.17
N LEU A 127 12.15 4.86 -2.96
CA LEU A 127 11.45 6.15 -3.02
C LEU A 127 10.00 5.98 -3.49
N LEU A 128 9.76 5.21 -4.55
CA LEU A 128 8.39 4.94 -5.03
C LEU A 128 7.57 4.22 -3.96
N GLY A 129 8.17 3.23 -3.27
CA GLY A 129 7.55 2.52 -2.17
C GLY A 129 7.15 3.44 -1.02
N GLU A 130 7.95 4.45 -0.68
CA GLU A 130 7.62 5.42 0.35
C GLU A 130 6.54 6.42 -0.11
N LEU A 131 6.63 6.95 -1.32
CA LEU A 131 5.60 7.83 -1.89
C LEU A 131 4.21 7.16 -1.97
N THR A 132 4.19 5.84 -2.13
CA THR A 132 2.97 5.03 -2.17
C THR A 132 2.71 4.28 -0.86
N SER A 133 3.24 4.74 0.28
CA SER A 133 3.00 4.13 1.58
C SER A 133 1.59 4.43 2.08
N PHE A 134 1.09 3.55 2.98
CA PHE A 134 -0.17 3.81 3.68
C PHE A 134 -0.12 5.12 4.47
N HIS A 135 1.02 5.44 5.08
CA HIS A 135 1.19 6.67 5.86
C HIS A 135 1.07 7.93 4.99
N VAL A 136 1.74 7.96 3.83
CA VAL A 136 1.60 9.10 2.89
C VAL A 136 0.15 9.26 2.43
N TRP A 137 -0.54 8.14 2.16
CA TRP A 137 -1.96 8.21 1.82
C TRP A 137 -2.79 8.74 2.99
N ASP A 138 -2.54 8.27 4.20
CA ASP A 138 -3.27 8.64 5.42
C ASP A 138 -3.11 10.13 5.74
N ASP A 139 -1.86 10.61 5.74
CA ASP A 139 -1.53 12.02 5.96
C ASP A 139 -2.19 12.94 4.91
N LEU A 140 -2.13 12.56 3.63
CA LEU A 140 -2.68 13.40 2.56
C LEU A 140 -4.21 13.37 2.51
N VAL A 141 -4.82 12.20 2.59
CA VAL A 141 -6.26 12.04 2.37
C VAL A 141 -7.06 12.28 3.66
N ASN A 142 -6.61 11.73 4.79
CA ASN A 142 -7.34 11.84 6.04
C ASN A 142 -6.94 13.07 6.86
N ASP A 143 -5.66 13.37 7.01
CA ASP A 143 -5.21 14.48 7.83
C ASP A 143 -5.27 15.82 7.07
N ALA A 144 -4.69 15.87 5.87
CA ALA A 144 -4.71 17.08 5.04
C ALA A 144 -6.02 17.25 4.21
N GLN A 145 -6.96 16.28 4.27
CA GLN A 145 -8.26 16.32 3.60
C GLN A 145 -8.17 16.51 2.08
N ILE A 146 -7.11 15.97 1.46
CA ILE A 146 -6.95 16.03 0.00
C ILE A 146 -7.94 15.06 -0.65
N PRO A 147 -8.74 15.52 -1.63
CA PRO A 147 -9.69 14.66 -2.34
C PRO A 147 -8.97 13.49 -3.06
N PRO A 148 -9.61 12.30 -3.15
CA PRO A 148 -9.00 11.11 -3.76
C PRO A 148 -8.44 11.34 -5.18
N ASP A 149 -9.16 12.03 -6.05
CA ASP A 149 -8.69 12.32 -7.40
C ASP A 149 -7.42 13.19 -7.39
N ARG A 150 -7.38 14.18 -6.47
CA ARG A 150 -6.21 15.03 -6.31
C ARG A 150 -5.03 14.28 -5.72
N TYR A 151 -5.26 13.34 -4.81
CA TYR A 151 -4.23 12.43 -4.31
C TYR A 151 -3.57 11.65 -5.45
N ILE A 152 -4.38 11.07 -6.36
CA ILE A 152 -3.86 10.32 -7.51
C ILE A 152 -2.94 11.21 -8.37
N GLU A 153 -3.36 12.45 -8.64
CA GLU A 153 -2.57 13.41 -9.41
C GLU A 153 -1.25 13.76 -8.71
N ILE A 154 -1.31 14.06 -7.41
CA ILE A 154 -0.13 14.44 -6.61
C ILE A 154 0.89 13.31 -6.59
N ILE A 155 0.49 12.09 -6.25
CA ILE A 155 1.40 10.95 -6.17
C ILE A 155 1.99 10.62 -7.53
N THR A 156 1.17 10.64 -8.59
CA THR A 156 1.66 10.38 -9.94
C THR A 156 2.67 11.43 -10.39
N ALA A 157 2.36 12.71 -10.18
CA ALA A 157 3.23 13.81 -10.56
C ALA A 157 4.53 13.82 -9.74
N ALA A 158 4.44 13.61 -8.41
CA ALA A 158 5.59 13.55 -7.52
C ALA A 158 6.55 12.41 -7.91
N ALA A 159 6.02 11.21 -8.13
CA ALA A 159 6.82 10.06 -8.52
C ALA A 159 7.51 10.27 -9.88
N LEU A 160 6.78 10.74 -10.89
CA LEU A 160 7.34 10.99 -12.22
C LEU A 160 8.33 12.14 -12.23
N SER A 161 8.11 13.18 -11.43
CA SER A 161 9.04 14.31 -11.31
C SER A 161 10.33 13.95 -10.59
N ALA A 162 10.23 13.08 -9.57
CA ALA A 162 11.39 12.66 -8.78
C ALA A 162 12.24 11.57 -9.46
N LEU A 163 11.58 10.66 -10.18
CA LEU A 163 12.21 9.45 -10.72
C LEU A 163 12.42 9.51 -12.23
N GLY A 164 11.68 10.37 -12.92
CA GLY A 164 11.75 10.47 -14.38
C GLY A 164 12.94 11.28 -14.86
N ALA A 165 13.58 10.82 -15.93
CA ALA A 165 14.59 11.61 -16.60
C ALA A 165 13.98 12.94 -17.08
N PRO A 166 14.71 14.05 -16.94
CA PRO A 166 14.26 15.32 -17.48
C PRO A 166 14.02 15.17 -18.99
N VAL A 167 12.84 15.60 -19.45
CA VAL A 167 12.56 15.63 -20.88
C VAL A 167 13.60 16.54 -21.51
N SER A 168 14.56 15.96 -22.26
CA SER A 168 15.53 16.75 -23.02
C SER A 168 14.73 17.69 -23.92
N ARG A 169 14.74 18.98 -23.59
CA ARG A 169 14.24 20.00 -24.53
C ARG A 169 15.16 19.93 -25.74
N VAL A 170 14.66 19.32 -26.81
CA VAL A 170 15.30 19.43 -28.11
C VAL A 170 15.33 20.94 -28.42
N THR A 171 16.52 21.50 -28.40
CA THR A 171 16.81 22.88 -28.81
C THR A 171 16.73 22.98 -30.33
#